data_6dd57971c028f031aecbb49c079c0c14
#
_entry.id   6dd57971c028f031aecbb49c079c0c14
#
_cell.length_a   1.000
_cell.length_b   1.000
_cell.length_c   1.000
_cell.angle_alpha   90.00
_cell.angle_beta   90.00
_cell.angle_gamma   90.00
#
_symmetry.space_group_name_H-M   'P 1'
#
loop_
_entity.id
_entity.type
_entity.pdbx_description
1 polymer ?
#
loop_
_entity_poly.entity_id
_entity_poly.type
_entity_poly.pdbx_seq_one_letter_code
_entity_poly.pdbx_strand_id
1 'polypeptide(L)'
;AIQKFLNAESKCSRTNRRFSKARWSRSRFSTYICRMQLIISDILGPFREKEYRSVLDYSAFGPGSNIGVGGSATHIGKKFFSSSWSITPSCTPYFLDAIAQKPFFYRGILKKGIPNKSGNPDLVCYSFSEYEDICRRKLKYVSSNKVSFVPKTAKTHRAIAIEPLGNSFVQKGIDELMREKLLRTGIDLRDQSRNQELARIGSIDGSLSTIDLSSASDTISRELVRTLLPLDWFTALNCCRSPSYIHPVQKSEVRYEKFSSMGNGFTFPLETLIFLAAVRAVMQCDHNQYDRTHSVYGDDIIVPTQSFRKVVELLTFLGFKTNEDKTFSSGPFRESCGADWY
;
A
#
# COMPACT_ATOMS: atom_id res chain seq x y z
N ALA A 1 -18.56 -11.78 2.49
CA ALA A 1 -17.56 -10.69 2.40
C ALA A 1 -17.29 -10.05 3.76
N ILE A 2 -18.33 -9.61 4.49
CA ILE A 2 -18.17 -8.97 5.82
C ILE A 2 -17.43 -9.88 6.80
N GLN A 3 -17.83 -11.14 6.92
CA GLN A 3 -17.17 -12.11 7.80
C GLN A 3 -15.69 -12.31 7.42
N LYS A 4 -15.36 -12.33 6.12
CA LYS A 4 -13.98 -12.44 5.64
C LYS A 4 -13.15 -11.24 6.07
N PHE A 5 -13.71 -10.03 5.98
CA PHE A 5 -13.08 -8.79 6.44
C PHE A 5 -12.83 -8.82 7.97
N LEU A 6 -13.83 -9.18 8.77
CA LEU A 6 -13.69 -9.25 10.24
C LEU A 6 -12.70 -10.34 10.68
N ASN A 7 -12.67 -11.47 9.97
CA ASN A 7 -11.68 -12.51 10.21
C ASN A 7 -10.25 -12.04 9.91
N ALA A 8 -10.05 -11.22 8.87
CA ALA A 8 -8.75 -10.62 8.57
C ALA A 8 -8.30 -9.66 9.69
N GLU A 9 -9.20 -8.79 10.20
CA GLU A 9 -8.92 -7.95 11.36
C GLU A 9 -8.53 -8.78 12.60
N SER A 10 -9.27 -9.84 12.88
CA SER A 10 -8.95 -10.77 13.99
C SER A 10 -7.57 -11.43 13.82
N LYS A 11 -7.18 -11.78 12.59
CA LYS A 11 -5.83 -12.28 12.27
C LYS A 11 -4.77 -11.21 12.52
N CYS A 12 -5.00 -9.99 12.05
CA CYS A 12 -4.09 -8.86 12.28
C CYS A 12 -3.91 -8.59 13.77
N SER A 13 -4.98 -8.65 14.58
CA SER A 13 -4.90 -8.51 16.03
C SER A 13 -3.98 -9.54 16.67
N ARG A 14 -4.07 -10.81 16.25
CA ARG A 14 -3.16 -11.89 16.74
C ARG A 14 -1.71 -11.62 16.32
N THR A 15 -1.49 -11.20 15.09
CA THR A 15 -0.16 -10.84 14.59
C THR A 15 0.40 -9.62 15.31
N ASN A 16 -0.41 -8.59 15.56
CA ASN A 16 -0.02 -7.42 16.34
C ASN A 16 0.46 -7.81 17.75
N ARG A 17 -0.24 -8.71 18.44
CA ARG A 17 0.19 -9.23 19.75
C ARG A 17 1.53 -9.97 19.67
N ARG A 18 1.80 -10.71 18.59
CA ARG A 18 3.08 -11.40 18.36
C ARG A 18 4.23 -10.44 18.16
N PHE A 19 4.01 -9.35 17.41
CA PHE A 19 5.03 -8.34 17.08
C PHE A 19 5.15 -7.23 18.13
N SER A 20 4.14 -7.05 19.00
CA SER A 20 4.21 -6.08 20.10
C SER A 20 5.31 -6.46 21.11
N LYS A 21 5.96 -5.43 21.71
CA LYS A 21 6.99 -5.60 22.74
C LYS A 21 8.15 -6.54 22.31
N ALA A 22 8.48 -6.56 21.03
CA ALA A 22 9.57 -7.34 20.45
C ALA A 22 9.52 -8.85 20.76
N ARG A 23 8.36 -9.44 21.02
CA ARG A 23 8.23 -10.87 21.33
C ARG A 23 8.74 -11.79 20.22
N TRP A 24 8.72 -11.31 18.99
CA TRP A 24 9.25 -12.01 17.83
C TRP A 24 10.76 -12.28 17.92
N SER A 25 11.51 -11.45 18.65
CA SER A 25 12.98 -11.59 18.77
C SER A 25 13.42 -12.90 19.44
N ARG A 26 12.54 -13.56 20.19
CA ARG A 26 12.79 -14.87 20.81
C ARG A 26 12.31 -16.03 19.94
N SER A 27 11.80 -15.79 18.75
CA SER A 27 11.33 -16.83 17.85
C SER A 27 12.47 -17.40 17.00
N ARG A 28 12.28 -18.58 16.45
CA ARG A 28 13.19 -19.19 15.47
C ARG A 28 13.30 -18.37 14.16
N PHE A 29 12.44 -17.37 13.96
CA PHE A 29 12.42 -16.51 12.80
C PHE A 29 13.10 -15.16 13.04
N SER A 30 13.69 -14.93 14.22
CA SER A 30 14.32 -13.65 14.55
C SER A 30 15.40 -13.23 13.56
N THR A 31 16.28 -14.14 13.16
CA THR A 31 17.35 -13.89 12.19
C THR A 31 16.78 -13.43 10.84
N TYR A 32 15.73 -14.09 10.35
CA TYR A 32 15.08 -13.70 9.07
C TYR A 32 14.42 -12.33 9.19
N ILE A 33 13.77 -12.02 10.32
CA ILE A 33 13.13 -10.71 10.52
C ILE A 33 14.17 -9.60 10.58
N CYS A 34 15.28 -9.79 11.29
CA CYS A 34 16.40 -8.84 11.27
C CYS A 34 16.95 -8.67 9.85
N ARG A 35 17.07 -9.76 9.09
CA ARG A 35 17.52 -9.69 7.69
C ARG A 35 16.52 -8.95 6.81
N MET A 36 15.21 -9.17 6.99
CA MET A 36 14.15 -8.41 6.31
C MET A 36 14.25 -6.91 6.59
N GLN A 37 14.50 -6.52 7.85
CA GLN A 37 14.68 -5.10 8.21
C GLN A 37 15.86 -4.47 7.45
N LEU A 38 16.99 -5.16 7.36
CA LEU A 38 18.15 -4.69 6.59
C LEU A 38 17.81 -4.56 5.10
N ILE A 39 17.20 -5.59 4.50
CA ILE A 39 16.80 -5.57 3.08
C ILE A 39 15.83 -4.43 2.80
N ILE A 40 14.84 -4.22 3.65
CA ILE A 40 13.86 -3.13 3.50
C ILE A 40 14.54 -1.77 3.63
N SER A 41 15.45 -1.63 4.61
CA SER A 41 16.22 -0.40 4.78
C SER A 41 17.11 -0.09 3.58
N ASP A 42 17.75 -1.09 2.99
CA ASP A 42 18.57 -0.93 1.79
C ASP A 42 17.73 -0.54 0.56
N ILE A 43 16.55 -1.14 0.39
CA ILE A 43 15.66 -0.84 -0.75
C ILE A 43 15.11 0.58 -0.63
N LEU A 44 14.59 0.94 0.53
CA LEU A 44 13.92 2.21 0.73
C LEU A 44 14.91 3.38 0.88
N GLY A 45 16.05 3.13 1.53
CA GLY A 45 16.92 4.19 2.04
C GLY A 45 16.19 5.05 3.11
N PRO A 46 16.82 6.10 3.61
CA PRO A 46 16.19 7.00 4.59
C PRO A 46 15.11 7.86 3.93
N PHE A 47 14.02 8.12 4.66
CA PHE A 47 12.97 9.06 4.24
C PHE A 47 13.38 10.49 4.64
N ARG A 48 14.02 11.21 3.71
CA ARG A 48 14.50 12.58 3.89
C ARG A 48 13.70 13.57 3.07
N GLU A 49 14.14 14.80 3.04
CA GLU A 49 13.56 15.90 2.26
C GLU A 49 13.34 15.54 0.78
N LYS A 50 14.29 14.82 0.17
CA LYS A 50 14.17 14.35 -1.21
C LYS A 50 12.98 13.41 -1.40
N GLU A 51 12.82 12.43 -0.53
CA GLU A 51 11.70 11.46 -0.56
C GLU A 51 10.38 12.19 -0.29
N TYR A 52 10.37 13.11 0.68
CA TYR A 52 9.21 13.93 0.95
C TYR A 52 8.77 14.72 -0.29
N ARG A 53 9.69 15.45 -0.93
CA ARG A 53 9.40 16.20 -2.18
C ARG A 53 8.91 15.28 -3.29
N SER A 54 9.51 14.10 -3.47
CA SER A 54 9.04 13.12 -4.46
C SER A 54 7.60 12.69 -4.19
N VAL A 55 7.22 12.46 -2.92
CA VAL A 55 5.81 12.16 -2.56
C VAL A 55 4.90 13.31 -2.97
N LEU A 56 5.27 14.57 -2.70
CA LEU A 56 4.47 15.73 -3.08
C LEU A 56 4.31 15.84 -4.60
N ASP A 57 5.41 15.67 -5.35
CA ASP A 57 5.43 15.74 -6.81
C ASP A 57 4.57 14.66 -7.46
N TYR A 58 4.62 13.43 -6.96
CA TYR A 58 3.83 12.31 -7.47
C TYR A 58 2.41 12.26 -6.95
N SER A 59 2.06 13.06 -5.94
CA SER A 59 0.69 13.13 -5.42
C SER A 59 -0.29 13.53 -6.50
N ALA A 60 -1.36 12.73 -6.68
CA ALA A 60 -2.35 12.91 -7.72
C ALA A 60 -3.68 12.25 -7.35
N PHE A 61 -4.76 12.63 -8.01
CA PHE A 61 -6.02 11.91 -7.92
C PHE A 61 -6.00 10.63 -8.74
N GLY A 62 -6.22 9.50 -8.08
CA GLY A 62 -6.42 8.21 -8.73
C GLY A 62 -7.88 8.02 -9.21
N PRO A 63 -8.17 6.92 -9.94
CA PRO A 63 -9.50 6.61 -10.45
C PRO A 63 -10.48 6.09 -9.39
N GLY A 64 -10.00 5.72 -8.18
CA GLY A 64 -10.83 5.16 -7.11
C GLY A 64 -11.84 6.16 -6.54
N SER A 65 -12.94 5.67 -5.96
CA SER A 65 -13.90 6.51 -5.23
C SER A 65 -13.30 7.05 -3.94
N ASN A 66 -13.75 8.25 -3.54
CA ASN A 66 -13.30 8.91 -2.30
C ASN A 66 -14.48 9.37 -1.44
N ILE A 67 -14.25 9.47 -0.12
CA ILE A 67 -15.23 10.02 0.80
C ILE A 67 -15.51 11.49 0.45
N GLY A 68 -16.79 11.86 0.44
CA GLY A 68 -17.23 13.24 0.19
C GLY A 68 -17.36 13.65 -1.26
N VAL A 69 -17.03 12.77 -2.21
CA VAL A 69 -17.23 13.00 -3.65
C VAL A 69 -18.50 12.28 -4.12
N GLY A 70 -19.50 13.05 -4.52
CA GLY A 70 -20.79 12.52 -4.97
C GLY A 70 -20.80 12.10 -6.45
N GLY A 71 -21.78 11.26 -6.83
CA GLY A 71 -22.02 10.80 -8.20
C GLY A 71 -20.89 9.91 -8.72
N SER A 72 -20.47 10.11 -9.96
CA SER A 72 -19.30 9.40 -10.54
C SER A 72 -18.00 9.91 -9.89
N ALA A 73 -17.71 9.34 -8.71
CA ALA A 73 -16.58 9.74 -7.84
C ALA A 73 -15.20 9.38 -8.45
N THR A 74 -15.18 8.77 -9.62
CA THR A 74 -13.96 8.40 -10.36
C THR A 74 -13.41 9.53 -11.22
N HIS A 75 -14.23 10.54 -11.55
CA HIS A 75 -13.82 11.62 -12.42
C HIS A 75 -12.93 12.64 -11.68
N ILE A 76 -11.70 12.86 -12.17
CA ILE A 76 -10.69 13.73 -11.55
C ILE A 76 -11.22 15.17 -11.36
N GLY A 77 -11.89 15.75 -12.34
CA GLY A 77 -12.48 17.08 -12.23
C GLY A 77 -13.48 17.22 -11.09
N LYS A 78 -14.29 16.18 -10.81
CA LYS A 78 -15.22 16.19 -9.66
C LYS A 78 -14.49 16.18 -8.33
N LYS A 79 -13.38 15.47 -8.23
CA LYS A 79 -12.53 15.46 -7.03
C LYS A 79 -11.91 16.82 -6.77
N PHE A 80 -11.36 17.40 -7.83
CA PHE A 80 -10.73 18.71 -7.78
C PHE A 80 -11.72 19.82 -7.43
N PHE A 81 -12.89 19.87 -8.10
CA PHE A 81 -13.93 20.88 -7.90
C PHE A 81 -14.90 20.55 -6.76
N SER A 82 -14.62 19.54 -5.94
CA SER A 82 -15.41 19.24 -4.76
C SER A 82 -15.52 20.45 -3.84
N SER A 83 -16.70 20.68 -3.27
CA SER A 83 -16.94 21.80 -2.32
C SER A 83 -16.10 21.64 -1.05
N SER A 84 -15.79 20.42 -0.67
CA SER A 84 -14.92 20.11 0.47
C SER A 84 -14.03 18.90 0.17
N TRP A 85 -12.86 18.86 0.84
CA TRP A 85 -11.91 17.78 0.75
C TRP A 85 -11.84 17.03 2.07
N SER A 86 -12.28 15.78 2.08
CA SER A 86 -12.16 14.91 3.26
C SER A 86 -10.70 14.52 3.47
N ILE A 87 -10.22 14.59 4.71
CA ILE A 87 -8.83 14.29 5.06
C ILE A 87 -8.70 13.90 6.54
N THR A 88 -7.71 13.05 6.86
CA THR A 88 -7.35 12.81 8.26
C THR A 88 -6.41 13.91 8.77
N PRO A 89 -6.49 14.30 10.05
CA PRO A 89 -5.64 15.36 10.60
C PRO A 89 -4.14 15.12 10.36
N SER A 90 -3.67 13.89 10.51
CA SER A 90 -2.27 13.52 10.33
C SER A 90 -1.74 13.67 8.89
N CYS A 91 -2.62 13.54 7.89
CA CYS A 91 -2.26 13.67 6.47
C CYS A 91 -2.28 15.12 5.99
N THR A 92 -2.87 16.03 6.77
CA THR A 92 -3.06 17.43 6.37
C THR A 92 -1.80 18.15 5.91
N PRO A 93 -0.66 18.08 6.61
CA PRO A 93 0.57 18.75 6.15
C PRO A 93 1.00 18.28 4.77
N TYR A 94 1.07 16.96 4.55
CA TYR A 94 1.43 16.38 3.26
C TYR A 94 0.51 16.86 2.13
N PHE A 95 -0.79 16.89 2.39
CA PHE A 95 -1.77 17.30 1.38
C PHE A 95 -1.65 18.79 1.03
N LEU A 96 -1.54 19.66 2.02
CA LEU A 96 -1.41 21.11 1.81
C LEU A 96 -0.13 21.43 1.04
N ASP A 97 1.00 20.84 1.44
CA ASP A 97 2.28 21.03 0.74
C ASP A 97 2.21 20.50 -0.70
N ALA A 98 1.55 19.35 -0.92
CA ALA A 98 1.41 18.79 -2.26
C ALA A 98 0.55 19.66 -3.18
N ILE A 99 -0.58 20.20 -2.72
CA ILE A 99 -1.44 21.05 -3.54
C ILE A 99 -0.82 22.44 -3.77
N ALA A 100 0.00 22.94 -2.82
CA ALA A 100 0.72 24.21 -2.98
C ALA A 100 1.73 24.17 -4.12
N GLN A 101 2.31 23.00 -4.39
CA GLN A 101 3.26 22.81 -5.50
C GLN A 101 2.59 22.58 -6.87
N LYS A 102 1.26 22.48 -6.92
CA LYS A 102 0.52 22.17 -8.16
C LYS A 102 -0.17 23.44 -8.72
N PRO A 103 0.39 24.08 -9.76
CA PRO A 103 -0.20 25.31 -10.35
C PRO A 103 -1.67 25.16 -10.76
N PHE A 104 -2.06 23.93 -11.11
CA PHE A 104 -3.44 23.62 -11.47
C PHE A 104 -4.43 23.85 -10.30
N PHE A 105 -4.06 23.45 -9.09
CA PHE A 105 -4.85 23.71 -7.88
C PHE A 105 -4.94 25.20 -7.59
N TYR A 106 -3.81 25.88 -7.64
CA TYR A 106 -3.73 27.32 -7.43
C TYR A 106 -4.69 28.08 -8.34
N ARG A 107 -4.59 27.87 -9.66
CA ARG A 107 -5.47 28.52 -10.66
C ARG A 107 -6.94 28.16 -10.47
N GLY A 108 -7.27 26.92 -10.18
CA GLY A 108 -8.65 26.47 -10.02
C GLY A 108 -9.32 27.00 -8.77
N ILE A 109 -8.59 27.11 -7.67
CA ILE A 109 -9.11 27.64 -6.39
C ILE A 109 -9.34 29.15 -6.51
N LEU A 110 -8.41 29.89 -7.07
CA LEU A 110 -8.49 31.35 -7.20
C LEU A 110 -9.63 31.80 -8.11
N LYS A 111 -9.86 31.12 -9.26
CA LYS A 111 -10.96 31.49 -10.18
C LYS A 111 -12.36 31.37 -9.57
N LYS A 112 -12.54 30.58 -8.52
CA LYS A 112 -13.86 30.32 -7.92
C LYS A 112 -14.14 31.02 -6.57
N GLY A 113 -13.13 31.57 -5.91
CA GLY A 113 -13.27 31.88 -4.48
C GLY A 113 -13.04 33.30 -4.04
N ILE A 114 -12.54 34.22 -4.88
CA ILE A 114 -12.17 35.57 -4.42
C ILE A 114 -12.71 36.62 -5.39
N PRO A 115 -13.55 37.56 -4.87
CA PRO A 115 -13.91 38.76 -5.62
C PRO A 115 -12.63 39.55 -5.97
N ASN A 116 -12.37 39.72 -7.22
CA ASN A 116 -11.25 40.54 -7.70
C ASN A 116 -11.45 42.01 -7.30
N LYS A 117 -10.75 42.46 -6.25
CA LYS A 117 -10.78 43.83 -5.77
C LYS A 117 -9.99 44.78 -6.67
N SER A 118 -9.13 44.29 -7.54
CA SER A 118 -8.23 45.10 -8.38
C SER A 118 -8.59 45.18 -9.85
N GLY A 119 -9.65 44.50 -10.29
CA GLY A 119 -10.11 44.56 -11.70
C GLY A 119 -9.19 43.90 -12.75
N ASN A 120 -8.01 43.36 -12.36
CA ASN A 120 -7.09 42.72 -13.28
C ASN A 120 -6.89 41.24 -12.89
N PRO A 121 -7.44 40.27 -13.65
CA PRO A 121 -7.39 38.84 -13.30
C PRO A 121 -6.00 38.21 -13.35
N ASP A 122 -5.01 38.87 -13.96
CA ASP A 122 -3.68 38.33 -14.19
C ASP A 122 -2.64 38.74 -13.14
N LEU A 123 -3.01 39.60 -12.18
CA LEU A 123 -2.09 40.18 -11.18
C LEU A 123 -2.42 39.88 -9.72
N VAL A 124 -3.11 38.79 -9.43
CA VAL A 124 -3.41 38.46 -8.05
C VAL A 124 -2.26 37.62 -7.46
N CYS A 125 -1.28 38.28 -6.89
CA CYS A 125 -0.27 37.65 -6.02
C CYS A 125 -0.86 37.46 -4.64
N TYR A 126 -1.34 36.26 -4.33
CA TYR A 126 -1.65 35.87 -2.96
C TYR A 126 -0.36 35.51 -2.22
N SER A 127 -0.29 35.88 -0.96
CA SER A 127 0.73 35.29 -0.07
C SER A 127 0.45 33.79 0.09
N PHE A 128 1.49 33.01 0.35
CA PHE A 128 1.36 31.57 0.62
C PHE A 128 0.37 31.29 1.76
N SER A 129 0.35 32.15 2.78
CA SER A 129 -0.56 32.03 3.92
C SER A 129 -2.03 32.20 3.53
N GLU A 130 -2.36 33.15 2.65
CA GLU A 130 -3.73 33.33 2.17
C GLU A 130 -4.21 32.14 1.35
N TYR A 131 -3.34 31.59 0.51
CA TYR A 131 -3.65 30.37 -0.25
C TYR A 131 -3.88 29.18 0.67
N GLU A 132 -3.01 28.99 1.66
CA GLU A 132 -3.15 27.94 2.66
C GLU A 132 -4.46 28.08 3.47
N ASP A 133 -4.83 29.27 3.89
CA ASP A 133 -6.08 29.53 4.59
C ASP A 133 -7.31 29.20 3.74
N ILE A 134 -7.29 29.52 2.44
CA ILE A 134 -8.36 29.16 1.52
C ILE A 134 -8.46 27.62 1.40
N CYS A 135 -7.34 26.95 1.25
CA CYS A 135 -7.29 25.49 1.19
C CYS A 135 -7.81 24.86 2.49
N ARG A 136 -7.37 25.37 3.65
CA ARG A 136 -7.80 24.89 4.97
C ARG A 136 -9.32 25.00 5.17
N ARG A 137 -9.95 26.07 4.68
CA ARG A 137 -11.44 26.23 4.76
C ARG A 137 -12.19 25.17 3.95
N LYS A 138 -11.57 24.55 2.96
CA LYS A 138 -12.14 23.43 2.18
C LYS A 138 -11.93 22.07 2.85
N LEU A 139 -11.10 21.96 3.85
CA LEU A 139 -10.83 20.68 4.52
C LEU A 139 -12.02 20.25 5.37
N LYS A 140 -12.41 18.99 5.21
CA LYS A 140 -13.36 18.29 6.10
C LYS A 140 -12.63 17.16 6.80
N TYR A 141 -12.34 17.37 8.07
CA TYR A 141 -11.65 16.37 8.86
C TYR A 141 -12.51 15.14 9.10
N VAL A 142 -11.92 13.98 8.90
CA VAL A 142 -12.49 12.66 9.16
C VAL A 142 -11.47 11.80 9.88
N SER A 143 -11.91 10.88 10.72
CA SER A 143 -11.04 9.96 11.47
C SER A 143 -10.89 8.60 10.80
N SER A 144 -11.80 8.25 9.87
CA SER A 144 -11.95 6.91 9.33
C SER A 144 -12.19 6.90 7.83
N ASN A 145 -11.88 5.79 7.21
CA ASN A 145 -12.37 5.46 5.87
C ASN A 145 -13.72 4.71 5.92
N LYS A 146 -14.30 4.47 4.75
CA LYS A 146 -15.53 3.70 4.61
C LYS A 146 -15.24 2.38 3.92
N VAL A 147 -15.59 1.26 4.56
CA VAL A 147 -15.49 -0.06 3.94
C VAL A 147 -16.67 -0.29 3.00
N SER A 148 -16.37 -0.69 1.78
CA SER A 148 -17.34 -1.09 0.75
C SER A 148 -17.01 -2.49 0.22
N PHE A 149 -18.01 -3.17 -0.33
CA PHE A 149 -17.84 -4.52 -0.88
C PHE A 149 -18.20 -4.49 -2.36
N VAL A 150 -17.23 -4.83 -3.21
CA VAL A 150 -17.39 -4.87 -4.66
C VAL A 150 -17.32 -6.31 -5.17
N PRO A 151 -18.07 -6.68 -6.22
CA PRO A 151 -17.99 -8.02 -6.81
C PRO A 151 -16.54 -8.33 -7.26
N LYS A 152 -16.04 -9.52 -6.92
CA LYS A 152 -14.81 -10.10 -7.46
C LYS A 152 -15.12 -11.15 -8.53
N THR A 153 -16.07 -12.00 -8.21
CA THR A 153 -16.62 -13.02 -9.11
C THR A 153 -18.14 -13.05 -8.93
N ALA A 154 -18.85 -13.85 -9.70
CA ALA A 154 -20.29 -14.03 -9.54
C ALA A 154 -20.71 -14.46 -8.11
N LYS A 155 -19.81 -15.11 -7.35
CA LYS A 155 -20.10 -15.65 -6.00
C LYS A 155 -19.40 -14.90 -4.86
N THR A 156 -18.42 -14.05 -5.16
CA THR A 156 -17.55 -13.47 -4.12
C THR A 156 -17.43 -11.96 -4.25
N HIS A 157 -17.34 -11.28 -3.10
CA HIS A 157 -17.09 -9.85 -3.02
C HIS A 157 -15.73 -9.58 -2.35
N ARG A 158 -15.12 -8.49 -2.73
CA ARG A 158 -13.86 -7.97 -2.19
C ARG A 158 -14.14 -6.75 -1.33
N ALA A 159 -13.56 -6.68 -0.13
CA ALA A 159 -13.62 -5.50 0.70
C ALA A 159 -12.68 -4.43 0.14
N ILE A 160 -13.17 -3.21 -0.01
CA ILE A 160 -12.38 -2.05 -0.45
C ILE A 160 -12.57 -0.92 0.55
N ALA A 161 -11.48 -0.28 0.93
CA ALA A 161 -11.50 0.96 1.70
C ALA A 161 -11.69 2.15 0.74
N ILE A 162 -12.77 2.90 0.94
CA ILE A 162 -12.98 4.20 0.29
C ILE A 162 -12.28 5.22 1.18
N GLU A 163 -11.09 5.64 0.75
CA GLU A 163 -10.23 6.55 1.49
C GLU A 163 -10.76 8.01 1.45
N PRO A 164 -10.42 8.84 2.45
CA PRO A 164 -10.60 10.28 2.37
C PRO A 164 -9.86 10.85 1.15
N LEU A 165 -10.41 11.89 0.55
CA LEU A 165 -9.92 12.45 -0.72
C LEU A 165 -8.46 12.91 -0.63
N GLY A 166 -8.12 13.67 0.41
CA GLY A 166 -6.75 14.16 0.63
C GLY A 166 -5.76 13.04 0.93
N ASN A 167 -6.18 12.05 1.72
CA ASN A 167 -5.34 10.88 2.00
C ASN A 167 -5.01 10.11 0.71
N SER A 168 -6.01 9.80 -0.12
CA SER A 168 -5.78 9.04 -1.36
C SER A 168 -4.91 9.80 -2.36
N PHE A 169 -4.99 11.15 -2.36
CA PHE A 169 -4.14 12.01 -3.19
C PHE A 169 -2.66 11.85 -2.82
N VAL A 170 -2.33 11.92 -1.54
CA VAL A 170 -0.96 11.76 -1.04
C VAL A 170 -0.49 10.29 -1.12
N GLN A 171 -1.38 9.34 -0.84
CA GLN A 171 -1.09 7.91 -0.95
C GLN A 171 -0.63 7.51 -2.36
N LYS A 172 -1.14 8.18 -3.41
CA LYS A 172 -0.66 7.97 -4.78
C LYS A 172 0.80 8.41 -4.94
N GLY A 173 1.22 9.49 -4.30
CA GLY A 173 2.62 9.92 -4.29
C GLY A 173 3.54 8.92 -3.60
N ILE A 174 3.11 8.37 -2.48
CA ILE A 174 3.85 7.30 -1.77
C ILE A 174 3.94 6.03 -2.64
N ASP A 175 2.84 5.62 -3.30
CA ASP A 175 2.80 4.48 -4.22
C ASP A 175 3.87 4.60 -5.30
N GLU A 176 3.93 5.73 -6.01
CA GLU A 176 4.90 5.93 -7.08
C GLU A 176 6.35 5.93 -6.56
N LEU A 177 6.62 6.59 -5.44
CA LEU A 177 7.94 6.57 -4.82
C LEU A 177 8.38 5.15 -4.43
N MET A 178 7.50 4.37 -3.82
CA MET A 178 7.81 2.98 -3.45
C MET A 178 8.03 2.09 -4.68
N ARG A 179 7.27 2.30 -5.76
CA ARG A 179 7.47 1.60 -7.05
C ARG A 179 8.84 1.91 -7.64
N GLU A 180 9.29 3.17 -7.61
CA GLU A 180 10.64 3.52 -8.05
C GLU A 180 11.73 2.83 -7.23
N LYS A 181 11.56 2.77 -5.90
CA LYS A 181 12.51 2.07 -5.02
C LYS A 181 12.57 0.57 -5.35
N LEU A 182 11.43 -0.07 -5.57
CA LEU A 182 11.35 -1.49 -5.97
C LEU A 182 11.95 -1.73 -7.35
N LEU A 183 11.68 -0.85 -8.33
CA LEU A 183 12.23 -0.95 -9.69
C LEU A 183 13.76 -1.02 -9.69
N ARG A 184 14.43 -0.25 -8.84
CA ARG A 184 15.90 -0.28 -8.70
C ARG A 184 16.42 -1.65 -8.26
N THR A 185 15.58 -2.46 -7.64
CA THR A 185 15.93 -3.83 -7.22
C THR A 185 15.57 -4.89 -8.26
N GLY A 186 15.03 -4.47 -9.42
CA GLY A 186 14.60 -5.33 -10.52
C GLY A 186 13.16 -5.82 -10.41
N ILE A 187 12.34 -5.21 -9.53
CA ILE A 187 10.90 -5.50 -9.40
C ILE A 187 10.12 -4.35 -10.01
N ASP A 188 9.60 -4.54 -11.21
CA ASP A 188 8.73 -3.56 -11.88
C ASP A 188 7.26 -3.92 -11.65
N LEU A 189 6.56 -3.10 -10.86
CA LEU A 189 5.14 -3.27 -10.56
C LEU A 189 4.21 -2.75 -11.67
N ARG A 190 4.74 -2.41 -12.83
CA ARG A 190 3.99 -2.08 -14.05
C ARG A 190 4.01 -3.22 -15.06
N ASP A 191 4.90 -4.21 -14.85
CA ASP A 191 5.12 -5.33 -15.77
C ASP A 191 5.02 -6.67 -15.03
N GLN A 192 4.07 -7.51 -15.46
CA GLN A 192 3.83 -8.86 -14.95
C GLN A 192 4.62 -9.94 -15.68
N SER A 193 5.23 -9.61 -16.82
CA SER A 193 5.87 -10.57 -17.73
C SER A 193 6.98 -11.35 -17.04
N ARG A 194 7.73 -10.72 -16.15
CA ARG A 194 8.78 -11.38 -15.36
C ARG A 194 8.23 -12.54 -14.51
N ASN A 195 7.12 -12.32 -13.79
CA ASN A 195 6.49 -13.38 -13.01
C ASN A 195 5.96 -14.50 -13.90
N GLN A 196 5.33 -14.15 -15.00
CA GLN A 196 4.81 -15.13 -15.98
C GLN A 196 5.93 -15.98 -16.56
N GLU A 197 7.05 -15.37 -16.96
CA GLU A 197 8.21 -16.08 -17.52
C GLU A 197 8.90 -16.98 -16.49
N LEU A 198 9.09 -16.54 -15.27
CA LEU A 198 9.65 -17.37 -14.20
C LEU A 198 8.73 -18.54 -13.84
N ALA A 199 7.40 -18.36 -13.88
CA ALA A 199 6.45 -19.45 -13.73
C ALA A 199 6.57 -20.47 -14.87
N ARG A 200 6.76 -20.01 -16.13
CA ARG A 200 7.04 -20.88 -17.28
C ARG A 200 8.30 -21.70 -17.08
N ILE A 201 9.41 -21.07 -16.69
CA ILE A 201 10.66 -21.78 -16.39
C ILE A 201 10.45 -22.85 -15.33
N GLY A 202 9.83 -22.47 -14.19
CA GLY A 202 9.54 -23.40 -13.10
C GLY A 202 8.62 -24.56 -13.48
N SER A 203 7.74 -24.40 -14.51
CA SER A 203 6.92 -25.52 -15.02
C SER A 203 7.73 -26.53 -15.82
N ILE A 204 8.79 -26.08 -16.50
CA ILE A 204 9.65 -26.94 -17.36
C ILE A 204 10.65 -27.72 -16.52
N ASP A 205 11.37 -27.06 -15.61
CA ASP A 205 12.54 -27.64 -14.94
C ASP A 205 12.34 -27.91 -13.43
N GLY A 206 11.22 -27.46 -12.85
CA GLY A 206 10.93 -27.61 -11.42
C GLY A 206 11.81 -26.76 -10.50
N SER A 207 12.68 -25.91 -11.04
CA SER A 207 13.62 -25.09 -10.26
C SER A 207 12.93 -24.00 -9.44
N LEU A 208 11.75 -23.55 -9.87
CA LEU A 208 10.99 -22.47 -9.27
C LEU A 208 9.59 -22.93 -8.83
N SER A 209 9.17 -22.41 -7.70
CA SER A 209 7.85 -22.62 -7.11
C SER A 209 7.06 -21.32 -7.10
N THR A 210 5.74 -21.41 -7.25
CA THR A 210 4.81 -20.27 -7.19
C THR A 210 3.98 -20.31 -5.91
N ILE A 211 3.80 -19.16 -5.26
CA ILE A 211 3.03 -19.00 -4.02
C ILE A 211 2.02 -17.88 -4.24
N ASP A 212 0.74 -18.17 -3.99
CA ASP A 212 -0.35 -17.19 -3.88
C ASP A 212 -0.78 -17.07 -2.43
N LEU A 213 -1.19 -15.88 -2.01
CA LEU A 213 -1.60 -15.61 -0.64
C LEU A 213 -3.10 -15.28 -0.52
N SER A 214 -3.76 -15.94 0.42
CA SER A 214 -5.17 -15.68 0.71
C SER A 214 -5.35 -14.36 1.46
N SER A 215 -5.95 -13.35 0.81
CA SER A 215 -6.24 -12.03 1.40
C SER A 215 -4.99 -11.31 1.91
N ALA A 216 -3.92 -11.32 1.13
CA ALA A 216 -2.63 -10.74 1.48
C ALA A 216 -2.76 -9.29 1.97
N SER A 217 -3.33 -8.41 1.16
CA SER A 217 -3.52 -6.98 1.47
C SER A 217 -4.36 -6.73 2.73
N ASP A 218 -5.31 -7.63 3.05
CA ASP A 218 -6.15 -7.51 4.25
C ASP A 218 -5.48 -8.05 5.53
N THR A 219 -4.32 -8.69 5.42
CA THR A 219 -3.62 -9.31 6.56
C THR A 219 -2.28 -8.68 6.90
N ILE A 220 -1.95 -7.55 6.29
CA ILE A 220 -0.77 -6.73 6.65
C ILE A 220 -1.05 -6.04 7.99
N SER A 221 -0.55 -6.58 9.08
CA SER A 221 -0.81 -6.06 10.42
C SER A 221 0.05 -4.84 10.76
N ARG A 222 -0.47 -3.96 11.61
CA ARG A 222 0.19 -2.69 11.96
C ARG A 222 1.55 -2.87 12.63
N GLU A 223 1.64 -3.75 13.61
CA GLU A 223 2.89 -3.95 14.36
C GLU A 223 3.93 -4.71 13.52
N LEU A 224 3.51 -5.52 12.54
CA LEU A 224 4.42 -6.09 11.56
C LEU A 224 5.09 -4.99 10.73
N VAL A 225 4.30 -4.07 10.16
CA VAL A 225 4.83 -2.94 9.37
C VAL A 225 5.75 -2.08 10.22
N ARG A 226 5.35 -1.76 11.46
CA ARG A 226 6.17 -1.00 12.41
C ARG A 226 7.50 -1.69 12.74
N THR A 227 7.51 -3.02 12.78
CA THR A 227 8.72 -3.80 13.06
C THR A 227 9.65 -3.83 11.86
N LEU A 228 9.11 -3.94 10.65
CA LEU A 228 9.90 -4.17 9.44
C LEU A 228 10.45 -2.89 8.81
N LEU A 229 9.69 -1.79 8.84
CA LEU A 229 10.09 -0.54 8.19
C LEU A 229 10.99 0.31 9.09
N PRO A 230 11.94 1.07 8.51
CA PRO A 230 12.59 2.19 9.19
C PRO A 230 11.54 3.16 9.78
N LEU A 231 11.85 3.75 10.93
CA LEU A 231 10.89 4.57 11.69
C LEU A 231 10.37 5.78 10.90
N ASP A 232 11.22 6.41 10.12
CA ASP A 232 10.89 7.54 9.26
C ASP A 232 9.88 7.15 8.18
N TRP A 233 10.08 6.02 7.48
CA TRP A 233 9.13 5.46 6.53
C TRP A 233 7.82 5.04 7.19
N PHE A 234 7.90 4.33 8.32
CA PHE A 234 6.69 3.96 9.07
C PHE A 234 5.87 5.19 9.44
N THR A 235 6.52 6.26 9.91
CA THR A 235 5.88 7.50 10.30
C THR A 235 5.17 8.16 9.10
N ALA A 236 5.86 8.29 7.96
CA ALA A 236 5.29 8.87 6.75
C ALA A 236 4.05 8.11 6.27
N LEU A 237 4.15 6.78 6.15
CA LEU A 237 3.01 5.95 5.75
C LEU A 237 1.86 6.00 6.77
N ASN A 238 2.17 5.97 8.07
CA ASN A 238 1.18 6.00 9.13
C ASN A 238 0.45 7.34 9.22
N CYS A 239 1.10 8.46 8.90
CA CYS A 239 0.44 9.77 8.79
C CYS A 239 -0.57 9.82 7.64
N CYS A 240 -0.30 9.13 6.54
CA CYS A 240 -1.10 9.21 5.32
C CYS A 240 -2.20 8.14 5.20
N ARG A 241 -2.23 7.12 6.06
CA ARG A 241 -3.31 6.12 6.08
C ARG A 241 -4.51 6.57 6.93
N SER A 242 -5.67 5.95 6.71
CA SER A 242 -6.79 6.03 7.65
C SER A 242 -6.54 5.11 8.85
N PRO A 243 -6.55 5.60 10.10
CA PRO A 243 -6.30 4.78 11.29
C PRO A 243 -7.48 3.91 11.70
N SER A 244 -8.69 4.23 11.23
CA SER A 244 -9.94 3.56 11.59
C SER A 244 -10.89 3.43 10.40
N TYR A 245 -11.93 2.66 10.58
CA TYR A 245 -12.98 2.43 9.58
C TYR A 245 -14.36 2.46 10.24
N ILE A 246 -15.39 2.74 9.44
CA ILE A 246 -16.78 2.58 9.87
C ILE A 246 -17.17 1.10 9.74
N HIS A 247 -17.50 0.49 10.89
CA HIS A 247 -17.91 -0.91 10.93
C HIS A 247 -19.11 -1.18 10.02
N PRO A 248 -19.04 -2.15 9.08
CA PRO A 248 -20.04 -2.30 8.03
C PRO A 248 -21.43 -2.63 8.56
N VAL A 249 -21.55 -3.25 9.73
CA VAL A 249 -22.83 -3.63 10.36
C VAL A 249 -23.20 -2.66 11.45
N GLN A 250 -22.34 -2.48 12.46
CA GLN A 250 -22.61 -1.67 13.65
C GLN A 250 -22.62 -0.17 13.38
N LYS A 251 -22.06 0.28 12.24
CA LYS A 251 -21.93 1.70 11.87
C LYS A 251 -21.13 2.55 12.87
N SER A 252 -20.44 1.92 13.80
CA SER A 252 -19.52 2.56 14.74
C SER A 252 -18.12 2.68 14.12
N GLU A 253 -17.36 3.65 14.58
CA GLU A 253 -15.96 3.77 14.22
C GLU A 253 -15.13 2.73 14.99
N VAL A 254 -14.27 2.00 14.28
CA VAL A 254 -13.39 0.98 14.84
C VAL A 254 -11.97 1.20 14.34
N ARG A 255 -11.00 1.13 15.24
CA ARG A 255 -9.59 1.24 14.89
C ARG A 255 -9.11 -0.01 14.15
N TYR A 256 -8.35 0.19 13.07
CA TYR A 256 -7.78 -0.91 12.31
C TYR A 256 -6.71 -1.67 13.08
N GLU A 257 -6.77 -2.99 13.03
CA GLU A 257 -5.68 -3.88 13.40
C GLU A 257 -4.69 -4.08 12.24
N LYS A 258 -5.17 -4.05 11.00
CA LYS A 258 -4.32 -4.01 9.81
C LYS A 258 -3.74 -2.61 9.57
N PHE A 259 -2.65 -2.55 8.84
CA PHE A 259 -1.98 -1.28 8.50
C PHE A 259 -2.67 -0.55 7.37
N SER A 260 -2.98 -1.27 6.31
CA SER A 260 -3.63 -0.74 5.11
C SER A 260 -4.67 -1.73 4.57
N SER A 261 -5.48 -1.26 3.64
CA SER A 261 -6.54 -2.06 2.98
C SER A 261 -6.43 -1.91 1.47
N MET A 262 -7.01 -2.83 0.73
CA MET A 262 -7.28 -2.62 -0.67
C MET A 262 -8.09 -1.33 -0.85
N GLY A 263 -7.62 -0.42 -1.71
CA GLY A 263 -8.15 0.94 -1.88
C GLY A 263 -7.27 2.04 -1.28
N ASN A 264 -6.38 1.71 -0.35
CA ASN A 264 -5.28 2.59 0.02
C ASN A 264 -4.19 2.50 -1.07
N GLY A 265 -3.72 3.68 -1.53
CA GLY A 265 -2.86 3.77 -2.71
C GLY A 265 -1.54 3.00 -2.62
N PHE A 266 -0.91 2.96 -1.46
CA PHE A 266 0.39 2.31 -1.29
C PHE A 266 0.35 0.85 -0.78
N THR A 267 -0.83 0.24 -0.67
CA THR A 267 -0.93 -1.15 -0.18
C THR A 267 -0.16 -2.12 -1.06
N PHE A 268 -0.29 -1.99 -2.37
CA PHE A 268 0.32 -2.91 -3.32
C PHE A 268 1.86 -2.90 -3.31
N PRO A 269 2.55 -1.75 -3.40
CA PRO A 269 4.01 -1.75 -3.26
C PRO A 269 4.48 -2.12 -1.84
N LEU A 270 3.69 -1.85 -0.79
CA LEU A 270 4.03 -2.23 0.57
C LEU A 270 4.01 -3.75 0.77
N GLU A 271 2.96 -4.44 0.28
CA GLU A 271 2.90 -5.91 0.35
C GLU A 271 4.02 -6.55 -0.47
N THR A 272 4.27 -6.04 -1.68
CA THR A 272 5.39 -6.50 -2.52
C THR A 272 6.73 -6.37 -1.79
N LEU A 273 6.99 -5.23 -1.15
CA LEU A 273 8.22 -4.98 -0.39
C LEU A 273 8.40 -5.98 0.76
N ILE A 274 7.33 -6.24 1.52
CA ILE A 274 7.36 -7.19 2.65
C ILE A 274 7.65 -8.61 2.15
N PHE A 275 6.97 -9.04 1.10
CA PHE A 275 7.14 -10.40 0.57
C PHE A 275 8.50 -10.57 -0.11
N LEU A 276 8.96 -9.57 -0.85
CA LEU A 276 10.31 -9.56 -1.43
C LEU A 276 11.38 -9.68 -0.35
N ALA A 277 11.24 -8.93 0.74
CA ALA A 277 12.16 -9.00 1.86
C ALA A 277 12.14 -10.39 2.54
N ALA A 278 10.97 -11.01 2.67
CA ALA A 278 10.84 -12.36 3.23
C ALA A 278 11.54 -13.41 2.35
N VAL A 279 11.33 -13.37 1.04
CA VAL A 279 11.98 -14.26 0.08
C VAL A 279 13.50 -14.10 0.14
N ARG A 280 13.99 -12.87 0.01
CA ARG A 280 15.42 -12.57 0.04
C ARG A 280 16.07 -12.93 1.37
N ALA A 281 15.38 -12.72 2.48
CA ALA A 281 15.91 -13.09 3.80
C ALA A 281 16.13 -14.60 3.92
N VAL A 282 15.20 -15.42 3.42
CA VAL A 282 15.37 -16.88 3.40
C VAL A 282 16.52 -17.30 2.47
N MET A 283 16.53 -16.78 1.23
CA MET A 283 17.58 -17.10 0.27
C MET A 283 18.99 -16.76 0.79
N GLN A 284 19.13 -15.60 1.44
CA GLN A 284 20.41 -15.14 1.97
C GLN A 284 20.83 -15.88 3.25
N CYS A 285 19.90 -16.14 4.17
CA CYS A 285 20.21 -16.78 5.44
C CYS A 285 20.45 -18.29 5.31
N ASP A 286 19.67 -18.99 4.49
CA ASP A 286 19.72 -20.45 4.40
C ASP A 286 20.65 -20.95 3.28
N HIS A 287 20.78 -20.17 2.17
CA HIS A 287 21.46 -20.61 0.97
C HIS A 287 22.62 -19.70 0.55
N ASN A 288 22.90 -18.61 1.29
CA ASN A 288 23.86 -17.57 0.92
C ASN A 288 23.67 -17.07 -0.53
N GLN A 289 22.41 -17.02 -0.99
CA GLN A 289 22.02 -16.75 -2.36
C GLN A 289 21.55 -15.29 -2.49
N TYR A 290 22.17 -14.54 -3.37
CA TYR A 290 21.95 -13.10 -3.59
C TYR A 290 21.46 -12.79 -5.00
N ASP A 291 21.25 -13.79 -5.83
CA ASP A 291 20.81 -13.64 -7.20
C ASP A 291 19.35 -13.17 -7.33
N ARG A 292 18.89 -13.04 -8.56
CA ARG A 292 17.55 -12.58 -8.91
C ARG A 292 16.66 -13.70 -9.47
N THR A 293 16.86 -14.94 -9.04
CA THR A 293 16.04 -16.10 -9.46
C THR A 293 14.67 -16.14 -8.75
N HIS A 294 14.21 -15.01 -8.23
CA HIS A 294 12.92 -14.84 -7.57
C HIS A 294 12.21 -13.60 -8.12
N SER A 295 10.91 -13.55 -7.95
CA SER A 295 10.12 -12.36 -8.26
C SER A 295 8.90 -12.26 -7.35
N VAL A 296 8.44 -11.03 -7.12
CA VAL A 296 7.26 -10.74 -6.33
C VAL A 296 6.47 -9.64 -7.00
N TYR A 297 5.19 -9.91 -7.25
CA TYR A 297 4.25 -8.96 -7.80
C TYR A 297 2.96 -8.96 -6.95
N GLY A 298 2.90 -8.08 -5.95
CA GLY A 298 1.84 -8.14 -4.93
C GLY A 298 1.89 -9.46 -4.16
N ASP A 299 0.79 -10.21 -4.19
CA ASP A 299 0.62 -11.53 -3.58
C ASP A 299 1.09 -12.71 -4.46
N ASP A 300 1.47 -12.46 -5.71
CA ASP A 300 2.10 -13.45 -6.60
C ASP A 300 3.61 -13.53 -6.34
N ILE A 301 4.06 -14.61 -5.74
CA ILE A 301 5.45 -14.79 -5.29
C ILE A 301 6.06 -15.99 -6.02
N ILE A 302 7.25 -15.81 -6.60
CA ILE A 302 8.06 -16.87 -7.21
C ILE A 302 9.38 -16.99 -6.46
N VAL A 303 9.72 -18.22 -6.09
CA VAL A 303 10.92 -18.54 -5.30
C VAL A 303 11.63 -19.78 -5.84
N PRO A 304 12.96 -19.91 -5.64
CA PRO A 304 13.63 -21.18 -5.84
C PRO A 304 12.97 -22.29 -5.02
N THR A 305 12.74 -23.44 -5.63
CA THR A 305 12.00 -24.56 -4.99
C THR A 305 12.66 -25.00 -3.68
N GLN A 306 13.97 -24.94 -3.56
CA GLN A 306 14.69 -25.21 -2.31
C GLN A 306 14.30 -24.26 -1.16
N SER A 307 13.94 -23.03 -1.45
CA SER A 307 13.56 -22.00 -0.46
C SER A 307 12.07 -22.02 -0.12
N PHE A 308 11.25 -22.70 -0.94
CA PHE A 308 9.77 -22.66 -0.88
C PHE A 308 9.24 -22.92 0.53
N ARG A 309 9.61 -24.06 1.12
CA ARG A 309 9.09 -24.46 2.43
C ARG A 309 9.38 -23.43 3.52
N LYS A 310 10.61 -22.92 3.55
CA LYS A 310 11.03 -21.94 4.56
C LYS A 310 10.35 -20.58 4.36
N VAL A 311 10.15 -20.16 3.11
CA VAL A 311 9.40 -18.93 2.79
C VAL A 311 7.95 -19.04 3.26
N VAL A 312 7.27 -20.18 3.00
CA VAL A 312 5.88 -20.43 3.48
C VAL A 312 5.82 -20.42 5.01
N GLU A 313 6.76 -21.05 5.69
CA GLU A 313 6.83 -21.03 7.17
C GLU A 313 7.01 -19.59 7.70
N LEU A 314 7.92 -18.81 7.09
CA LEU A 314 8.16 -17.42 7.47
C LEU A 314 6.91 -16.56 7.23
N LEU A 315 6.30 -16.62 6.04
CA LEU A 315 5.07 -15.89 5.71
C LEU A 315 3.94 -16.22 6.68
N THR A 316 3.79 -17.50 7.06
CA THR A 316 2.81 -17.94 8.07
C THR A 316 3.11 -17.31 9.44
N PHE A 317 4.36 -17.25 9.85
CA PHE A 317 4.76 -16.57 11.09
C PHE A 317 4.47 -15.06 11.04
N LEU A 318 4.67 -14.42 9.89
CA LEU A 318 4.37 -13.00 9.67
C LEU A 318 2.86 -12.70 9.67
N GLY A 319 1.99 -13.73 9.64
CA GLY A 319 0.53 -13.61 9.72
C GLY A 319 -0.20 -13.79 8.39
N PHE A 320 0.50 -14.18 7.34
CA PHE A 320 -0.09 -14.48 6.04
C PHE A 320 -0.54 -15.94 5.94
N LYS A 321 -1.43 -16.23 5.01
CA LYS A 321 -1.89 -17.60 4.73
C LYS A 321 -1.71 -17.88 3.24
N THR A 322 -0.99 -18.94 2.91
CA THR A 322 -0.91 -19.45 1.54
C THR A 322 -2.27 -19.96 1.06
N ASN A 323 -2.54 -19.75 -0.19
CA ASN A 323 -3.67 -20.32 -0.90
C ASN A 323 -3.23 -21.65 -1.51
N GLU A 324 -3.62 -22.75 -0.89
CA GLU A 324 -3.17 -24.09 -1.28
C GLU A 324 -3.59 -24.45 -2.71
N ASP A 325 -4.75 -23.96 -3.18
CA ASP A 325 -5.26 -24.22 -4.52
C ASP A 325 -4.47 -23.50 -5.63
N LYS A 326 -3.65 -22.50 -5.26
CA LYS A 326 -2.87 -21.66 -6.18
C LYS A 326 -1.38 -21.58 -5.81
N THR A 327 -0.91 -22.53 -5.03
CA THR A 327 0.48 -22.61 -4.59
C THR A 327 1.09 -23.92 -5.07
N PHE A 328 2.12 -23.84 -5.91
CA PHE A 328 2.68 -25.01 -6.60
C PHE A 328 4.19 -25.10 -6.40
N SER A 329 4.64 -26.21 -5.80
CA SER A 329 6.07 -26.49 -5.56
C SER A 329 6.51 -27.86 -6.10
N SER A 330 5.57 -28.66 -6.58
CA SER A 330 5.81 -29.99 -7.17
C SER A 330 4.97 -30.17 -8.43
N GLY A 331 5.32 -31.16 -9.26
CA GLY A 331 4.69 -31.36 -10.55
C GLY A 331 5.01 -30.26 -11.57
N PRO A 332 4.49 -30.37 -12.80
CA PRO A 332 4.81 -29.43 -13.88
C PRO A 332 3.99 -28.16 -13.89
N PHE A 333 2.89 -28.08 -13.13
CA PHE A 333 1.99 -26.93 -13.16
C PHE A 333 2.53 -25.75 -12.36
N ARG A 334 2.47 -24.54 -12.93
CA ARG A 334 2.76 -23.24 -12.26
C ARG A 334 1.75 -22.20 -12.70
N GLU A 335 1.32 -21.36 -11.75
CA GLU A 335 0.47 -20.17 -12.02
C GLU A 335 1.13 -18.94 -11.41
N SER A 336 1.18 -17.82 -12.16
CA SER A 336 1.50 -16.51 -11.59
C SER A 336 0.96 -15.40 -12.48
N CYS A 337 0.43 -14.33 -11.86
CA CYS A 337 -0.11 -13.16 -12.55
C CYS A 337 -1.10 -13.51 -13.67
N GLY A 338 -1.96 -14.52 -13.42
CA GLY A 338 -3.00 -14.96 -14.35
C GLY A 338 -2.51 -15.72 -15.57
N ALA A 339 -1.25 -16.17 -15.59
CA ALA A 339 -0.70 -17.07 -16.60
C ALA A 339 -0.50 -18.46 -16.01
N ASP A 340 -1.08 -19.47 -16.67
CA ASP A 340 -1.00 -20.87 -16.31
C ASP A 340 0.00 -21.58 -17.24
N TRP A 341 0.92 -22.36 -16.66
CA TRP A 341 1.95 -23.12 -17.39
C TRP A 341 1.95 -24.58 -16.94
N TYR A 342 2.05 -25.44 -17.95
CA TYR A 342 2.06 -26.89 -17.76
C TYR A 342 3.18 -27.58 -18.56
#